data_a1639d1382c45327b0798f0a63cc4ba8
#
_entry.id   a1639d1382c45327b0798f0a63cc4ba8
#
_cell.length_a   1.000
_cell.length_b   1.000
_cell.length_c   1.000
_cell.angle_alpha   90.00
_cell.angle_beta   90.00
_cell.angle_gamma   90.00
#
_symmetry.space_group_name_H-M   'P 1'
#
loop_
_entity.id
_entity.type
_entity.pdbx_description
1 polymer ?
#
loop_
_entity_poly.entity_id
_entity_poly.type
_entity_poly.pdbx_seq_one_letter_code
_entity_poly.pdbx_strand_id
1 'polypeptide(L)'
;MAPDASGAAPCPPSDTPSQQDAATPQVSAFYDRFPYPGDPLQDGPPPGYNWRWCVDSVRAAVHGSLPAAPRPWRILDAGCGTGVSTEYLCHLNPGSRVLAVDISAGALEIARERCRRSGAADQVEELRQEQRSLLDLAGEGPFDHINSVGVLHHLREPEAGLRALADLLVPGGLLHLFLYADGGRWEIHRSQKALTLLQVGCGAEGLRLGRRLFQELPDANRLRRHHEQRWALDTVADANFADMYLHPQETSYDLERLFAFVEQAGLDFAGFSNPAVWDPARLLQGELLERARALPPRQQWALVESLDPDISHFEFFLSRGPLRQAAWLRDPADADDEALLAAAGERNRCLWGWPSTSLFDPDLQPLDLDPGDLELMQALEAAPAGTVLAELPLAMDGKERAERARRLLRQRVLLLIG
;
A
#
# COMPACT_ATOMS: atom_id res chain seq x y z
N MET A 1 -54.57 -6.98 -6.14
CA MET A 1 -53.25 -6.80 -5.49
C MET A 1 -52.21 -7.30 -6.45
N ALA A 2 -51.57 -6.39 -7.17
CA ALA A 2 -50.45 -6.70 -8.08
C ALA A 2 -49.15 -6.71 -7.28
N PRO A 3 -48.21 -7.61 -7.58
CA PRO A 3 -46.92 -7.60 -6.92
C PRO A 3 -46.03 -6.48 -7.52
N ASP A 4 -45.42 -5.77 -6.63
CA ASP A 4 -44.50 -4.67 -6.88
C ASP A 4 -43.24 -5.23 -7.56
N ALA A 5 -43.05 -4.90 -8.84
CA ALA A 5 -41.89 -5.27 -9.63
C ALA A 5 -40.87 -4.15 -9.56
N SER A 6 -40.17 -4.01 -8.43
CA SER A 6 -38.93 -3.27 -8.38
C SER A 6 -37.78 -4.16 -8.90
N GLY A 7 -37.80 -4.44 -10.18
CA GLY A 7 -36.72 -5.11 -10.89
C GLY A 7 -35.50 -4.22 -10.91
N ALA A 8 -34.43 -4.62 -10.19
CA ALA A 8 -33.13 -4.02 -10.33
C ALA A 8 -32.65 -4.17 -11.78
N ALA A 9 -32.40 -3.02 -12.44
CA ALA A 9 -31.86 -3.01 -13.78
C ALA A 9 -30.50 -3.76 -13.82
N PRO A 10 -30.22 -4.55 -14.85
CA PRO A 10 -28.91 -5.16 -15.05
C PRO A 10 -27.85 -4.06 -15.21
N CYS A 11 -26.63 -4.29 -14.72
CA CYS A 11 -25.49 -3.46 -15.04
C CYS A 11 -25.37 -3.39 -16.58
N PRO A 12 -25.42 -2.22 -17.20
CA PRO A 12 -25.33 -2.13 -18.65
C PRO A 12 -23.96 -2.60 -19.14
N PRO A 13 -23.87 -3.23 -20.33
CA PRO A 13 -22.59 -3.55 -20.94
C PRO A 13 -21.81 -2.27 -21.29
N SER A 14 -20.48 -2.35 -21.25
CA SER A 14 -19.50 -1.27 -21.33
C SER A 14 -19.35 -0.59 -22.71
N ASP A 15 -20.36 -0.61 -23.58
CA ASP A 15 -20.28 -0.07 -24.94
C ASP A 15 -21.20 1.14 -25.13
N THR A 16 -20.70 2.34 -24.76
CA THR A 16 -21.16 3.60 -25.34
C THR A 16 -19.98 4.58 -25.38
N PRO A 17 -19.58 5.12 -26.55
CA PRO A 17 -18.48 6.06 -26.64
C PRO A 17 -18.95 7.47 -26.29
N SER A 18 -18.03 8.21 -25.66
CA SER A 18 -18.03 9.63 -25.33
C SER A 18 -18.77 10.06 -24.05
N GLN A 19 -17.95 10.13 -22.98
CA GLN A 19 -17.83 11.31 -22.13
C GLN A 19 -16.58 11.10 -21.26
N GLN A 20 -15.75 12.14 -21.15
CA GLN A 20 -14.59 12.21 -20.26
C GLN A 20 -15.10 12.26 -18.81
N ASP A 21 -15.51 11.12 -18.27
CA ASP A 21 -15.89 10.99 -16.87
C ASP A 21 -14.88 10.11 -16.15
N ALA A 22 -14.18 10.77 -15.33
CA ALA A 22 -13.10 10.31 -14.48
C ALA A 22 -13.50 9.16 -13.54
N ALA A 23 -14.68 9.21 -12.99
CA ALA A 23 -15.28 8.13 -12.25
C ALA A 23 -16.50 7.66 -13.02
N THR A 24 -16.59 6.39 -13.37
CA THR A 24 -17.84 5.90 -13.93
C THR A 24 -18.91 6.02 -12.84
N PRO A 25 -20.08 6.61 -13.14
CA PRO A 25 -21.20 6.70 -12.17
C PRO A 25 -21.56 5.33 -11.58
N GLN A 26 -21.27 4.26 -12.31
CA GLN A 26 -21.46 2.88 -11.87
C GLN A 26 -20.54 2.47 -10.71
N VAL A 27 -19.26 2.88 -10.75
CA VAL A 27 -18.31 2.61 -9.67
C VAL A 27 -18.67 3.38 -8.40
N SER A 28 -19.05 4.67 -8.54
CA SER A 28 -19.53 5.46 -7.41
C SER A 28 -20.76 4.84 -6.76
N ALA A 29 -21.79 4.52 -7.56
CA ALA A 29 -23.01 3.88 -7.06
C ALA A 29 -22.77 2.48 -6.46
N PHE A 30 -21.75 1.77 -6.96
CA PHE A 30 -21.35 0.49 -6.39
C PHE A 30 -20.79 0.67 -4.99
N TYR A 31 -19.82 1.58 -4.78
CA TYR A 31 -19.23 1.85 -3.47
C TYR A 31 -20.17 2.61 -2.51
N ASP A 32 -21.15 3.36 -2.99
CA ASP A 32 -22.22 3.88 -2.14
C ASP A 32 -23.11 2.76 -1.55
N ARG A 33 -23.24 1.64 -2.29
CA ARG A 33 -23.98 0.46 -1.81
C ARG A 33 -23.12 -0.46 -0.96
N PHE A 34 -21.86 -0.63 -1.31
CA PHE A 34 -20.90 -1.51 -0.67
C PHE A 34 -19.64 -0.72 -0.27
N PRO A 35 -19.74 0.16 0.76
CA PRO A 35 -18.59 0.93 1.19
C PRO A 35 -17.40 0.02 1.54
N TYR A 36 -16.27 0.25 0.90
CA TYR A 36 -15.09 -0.61 1.00
C TYR A 36 -13.88 0.19 1.54
N PRO A 37 -12.98 -0.44 2.31
CA PRO A 37 -13.09 -1.78 2.87
C PRO A 37 -14.13 -1.89 3.99
N GLY A 38 -14.63 -3.12 4.20
CA GLY A 38 -15.69 -3.40 5.19
C GLY A 38 -15.22 -3.52 6.64
N ASP A 39 -14.09 -2.91 6.99
CA ASP A 39 -13.48 -2.98 8.32
C ASP A 39 -14.34 -2.31 9.38
N PRO A 40 -14.51 -2.91 10.57
CA PRO A 40 -15.34 -2.35 11.62
C PRO A 40 -14.78 -1.02 12.14
N LEU A 41 -15.68 -0.14 12.57
CA LEU A 41 -15.30 1.06 13.31
C LEU A 41 -14.91 0.69 14.74
N GLN A 42 -13.86 1.32 15.23
CA GLN A 42 -13.37 1.14 16.60
C GLN A 42 -13.14 2.51 17.27
N ASP A 43 -13.17 2.52 18.59
CA ASP A 43 -12.83 3.70 19.38
C ASP A 43 -11.33 3.67 19.71
N GLY A 44 -10.64 4.80 19.59
CA GLY A 44 -9.22 4.93 19.80
C GLY A 44 -8.35 4.63 18.56
N PRO A 45 -7.03 4.77 18.68
CA PRO A 45 -6.09 4.60 17.57
C PRO A 45 -6.19 3.23 16.92
N PRO A 46 -5.87 3.11 15.61
CA PRO A 46 -5.87 1.83 14.93
C PRO A 46 -4.83 0.87 15.56
N PRO A 47 -5.08 -0.44 15.58
CA PRO A 47 -4.17 -1.39 16.18
C PRO A 47 -2.90 -1.55 15.33
N GLY A 48 -1.75 -1.44 15.97
CA GLY A 48 -0.46 -1.61 15.29
C GLY A 48 -0.12 -0.49 14.31
N TYR A 49 0.51 -0.85 13.23
CA TYR A 49 0.95 0.08 12.17
C TYR A 49 1.03 -0.65 10.82
N ASN A 50 1.01 0.16 9.75
CA ASN A 50 1.48 -0.27 8.45
C ASN A 50 2.58 0.72 8.01
N TRP A 51 3.83 0.26 7.94
CA TRP A 51 4.98 1.10 7.62
C TRP A 51 4.86 1.79 6.25
N ARG A 52 4.07 1.21 5.34
CA ARG A 52 3.81 1.76 4.01
C ARG A 52 3.03 3.08 4.05
N TRP A 53 2.36 3.34 5.17
CA TRP A 53 1.64 4.58 5.45
C TRP A 53 2.41 5.52 6.38
N CYS A 54 3.60 5.16 6.82
CA CYS A 54 4.53 6.02 7.54
C CYS A 54 5.52 6.64 6.54
N VAL A 55 5.36 7.93 6.25
CA VAL A 55 6.15 8.63 5.22
C VAL A 55 7.64 8.56 5.52
N ASP A 56 8.04 8.69 6.78
CA ASP A 56 9.45 8.58 7.18
C ASP A 56 10.00 7.19 6.87
N SER A 57 9.28 6.12 7.23
CA SER A 57 9.70 4.74 6.93
C SER A 57 9.82 4.49 5.43
N VAL A 58 8.83 4.97 4.64
CA VAL A 58 8.86 4.83 3.17
C VAL A 58 10.02 5.62 2.56
N ARG A 59 10.25 6.85 3.01
CA ARG A 59 11.37 7.68 2.50
C ARG A 59 12.71 7.06 2.83
N ALA A 60 12.90 6.57 4.05
CA ALA A 60 14.12 5.87 4.43
C ALA A 60 14.33 4.61 3.57
N ALA A 61 13.28 3.84 3.29
CA ALA A 61 13.35 2.66 2.44
C ALA A 61 13.69 3.00 0.98
N VAL A 62 13.17 4.12 0.44
CA VAL A 62 13.34 4.50 -0.98
C VAL A 62 14.56 5.39 -1.21
N HIS A 63 14.81 6.36 -0.35
CA HIS A 63 15.91 7.33 -0.50
C HIS A 63 17.12 7.03 0.36
N GLY A 64 17.04 6.07 1.28
CA GLY A 64 18.12 5.69 2.21
C GLY A 64 18.22 6.60 3.43
N SER A 65 17.56 7.76 3.44
CA SER A 65 17.57 8.70 4.56
C SER A 65 16.35 9.59 4.58
N LEU A 66 16.11 10.21 5.73
CA LEU A 66 15.16 11.28 5.94
C LEU A 66 15.78 12.65 5.56
N PRO A 67 14.97 13.68 5.27
CA PRO A 67 15.49 15.03 5.06
C PRO A 67 16.09 15.60 6.34
N ALA A 68 17.19 16.35 6.21
CA ALA A 68 17.89 16.97 7.34
C ALA A 68 17.01 17.95 8.17
N ALA A 69 16.06 18.60 7.53
CA ALA A 69 15.11 19.49 8.21
C ALA A 69 13.74 18.81 8.29
N PRO A 70 13.25 18.48 9.50
CA PRO A 70 11.89 17.97 9.65
C PRO A 70 10.88 19.05 9.21
N ARG A 71 9.89 18.63 8.47
CA ARG A 71 8.78 19.48 8.03
C ARG A 71 7.47 18.69 8.06
N PRO A 72 6.32 19.35 8.24
CA PRO A 72 5.05 18.68 8.08
C PRO A 72 4.93 18.08 6.67
N TRP A 73 4.58 16.78 6.59
CA TRP A 73 4.32 16.15 5.31
C TRP A 73 2.99 16.62 4.71
N ARG A 74 2.95 16.82 3.41
CA ARG A 74 1.71 16.97 2.66
C ARG A 74 1.37 15.64 2.03
N ILE A 75 0.26 15.04 2.47
CA ILE A 75 -0.13 13.69 2.11
C ILE A 75 -1.48 13.73 1.39
N LEU A 76 -1.59 12.99 0.28
CA LEU A 76 -2.85 12.70 -0.39
C LEU A 76 -3.19 11.22 -0.21
N ASP A 77 -4.41 10.95 0.26
CA ASP A 77 -5.02 9.62 0.23
C ASP A 77 -6.06 9.59 -0.89
N ALA A 78 -5.65 9.11 -2.06
CA ALA A 78 -6.44 9.15 -3.29
C ALA A 78 -7.25 7.87 -3.45
N GLY A 79 -8.56 7.95 -3.22
CA GLY A 79 -9.47 6.81 -3.13
C GLY A 79 -9.45 6.22 -1.72
N CYS A 80 -9.73 7.04 -0.70
CA CYS A 80 -9.59 6.67 0.71
C CYS A 80 -10.65 5.67 1.20
N GLY A 81 -11.71 5.42 0.42
CA GLY A 81 -12.79 4.52 0.78
C GLY A 81 -13.39 4.84 2.16
N THR A 82 -13.53 3.82 3.02
CA THR A 82 -14.02 3.98 4.40
C THR A 82 -12.98 4.52 5.38
N GLY A 83 -11.81 5.02 4.89
CA GLY A 83 -10.83 5.77 5.65
C GLY A 83 -9.84 4.95 6.46
N VAL A 84 -9.68 3.65 6.18
CA VAL A 84 -8.69 2.81 6.89
C VAL A 84 -7.27 3.33 6.67
N SER A 85 -6.88 3.60 5.43
CA SER A 85 -5.56 4.20 5.13
C SER A 85 -5.43 5.60 5.72
N THR A 86 -6.47 6.44 5.62
CA THR A 86 -6.47 7.80 6.18
C THR A 86 -6.21 7.82 7.67
N GLU A 87 -6.86 6.92 8.42
CA GLU A 87 -6.67 6.78 9.86
C GLU A 87 -5.20 6.51 10.21
N TYR A 88 -4.58 5.50 9.58
CA TYR A 88 -3.16 5.19 9.77
C TYR A 88 -2.23 6.31 9.29
N LEU A 89 -2.52 6.94 8.14
CA LEU A 89 -1.74 8.07 7.63
C LEU A 89 -1.69 9.22 8.65
N CYS A 90 -2.79 9.53 9.32
CA CYS A 90 -2.82 10.56 10.35
C CYS A 90 -2.00 10.15 11.60
N HIS A 91 -2.22 8.94 12.13
CA HIS A 91 -1.55 8.49 13.35
C HIS A 91 -0.04 8.26 13.17
N LEU A 92 0.40 7.81 11.99
CA LEU A 92 1.81 7.51 11.71
C LEU A 92 2.61 8.74 11.26
N ASN A 93 1.94 9.84 10.89
CA ASN A 93 2.59 11.07 10.41
C ASN A 93 2.07 12.30 11.18
N PRO A 94 2.32 12.39 12.50
CA PRO A 94 1.80 13.48 13.30
C PRO A 94 2.28 14.86 12.80
N GLY A 95 1.40 15.86 12.89
CA GLY A 95 1.68 17.21 12.43
C GLY A 95 1.64 17.41 10.91
N SER A 96 1.33 16.38 10.11
CA SER A 96 1.18 16.52 8.65
C SER A 96 -0.14 17.19 8.25
N ARG A 97 -0.27 17.48 6.95
CA ARG A 97 -1.51 17.90 6.30
C ARG A 97 -1.99 16.80 5.38
N VAL A 98 -3.17 16.27 5.63
CA VAL A 98 -3.75 15.14 4.92
C VAL A 98 -4.98 15.57 4.15
N LEU A 99 -4.98 15.33 2.84
CA LEU A 99 -6.17 15.39 2.00
C LEU A 99 -6.57 13.95 1.65
N ALA A 100 -7.78 13.55 2.02
CA ALA A 100 -8.35 12.26 1.66
C ALA A 100 -9.53 12.50 0.72
N VAL A 101 -9.54 11.82 -0.43
CA VAL A 101 -10.59 11.97 -1.42
C VAL A 101 -11.17 10.61 -1.82
N ASP A 102 -12.47 10.58 -2.04
CA ASP A 102 -13.16 9.45 -2.62
C ASP A 102 -14.36 9.92 -3.46
N ILE A 103 -14.80 9.09 -4.41
CA ILE A 103 -15.98 9.37 -5.23
C ILE A 103 -17.28 8.99 -4.53
N SER A 104 -17.23 8.07 -3.56
CA SER A 104 -18.39 7.57 -2.80
C SER A 104 -18.68 8.46 -1.59
N ALA A 105 -19.86 9.06 -1.57
CA ALA A 105 -20.33 9.81 -0.41
C ALA A 105 -20.55 8.89 0.80
N GLY A 106 -21.07 7.67 0.58
CA GLY A 106 -21.32 6.69 1.63
C GLY A 106 -20.04 6.19 2.29
N ALA A 107 -18.98 5.93 1.51
CA ALA A 107 -17.68 5.55 2.04
C ALA A 107 -17.08 6.70 2.88
N LEU A 108 -17.16 7.94 2.40
CA LEU A 108 -16.64 9.10 3.12
C LEU A 108 -17.37 9.41 4.44
N GLU A 109 -18.66 9.12 4.56
CA GLU A 109 -19.37 9.23 5.84
C GLU A 109 -18.75 8.28 6.88
N ILE A 110 -18.45 7.04 6.48
CA ILE A 110 -17.77 6.05 7.33
C ILE A 110 -16.34 6.51 7.64
N ALA A 111 -15.60 7.04 6.65
CA ALA A 111 -14.25 7.54 6.83
C ALA A 111 -14.18 8.69 7.85
N ARG A 112 -15.13 9.63 7.80
CA ARG A 112 -15.22 10.73 8.77
C ARG A 112 -15.50 10.21 10.18
N GLU A 113 -16.42 9.26 10.31
CA GLU A 113 -16.73 8.66 11.61
C GLU A 113 -15.56 7.84 12.15
N ARG A 114 -14.83 7.10 11.30
CA ARG A 114 -13.60 6.38 11.65
C ARG A 114 -12.55 7.33 12.20
N CYS A 115 -12.20 8.37 11.45
CA CYS A 115 -11.20 9.36 11.87
C CYS A 115 -11.62 10.12 13.15
N ARG A 116 -12.91 10.37 13.33
CA ARG A 116 -13.44 11.00 14.56
C ARG A 116 -13.28 10.06 15.77
N ARG A 117 -13.63 8.77 15.65
CA ARG A 117 -13.52 7.81 16.76
C ARG A 117 -12.10 7.51 17.15
N SER A 118 -11.21 7.43 16.18
CA SER A 118 -9.80 7.15 16.43
C SER A 118 -9.00 8.35 16.93
N GLY A 119 -9.54 9.58 16.83
CA GLY A 119 -8.80 10.80 17.13
C GLY A 119 -7.74 11.14 16.06
N ALA A 120 -7.91 10.64 14.82
CA ALA A 120 -6.96 10.85 13.73
C ALA A 120 -6.78 12.33 13.38
N ALA A 121 -7.87 13.13 13.41
CA ALA A 121 -7.80 14.55 13.12
C ALA A 121 -6.96 15.34 14.14
N ASP A 122 -6.86 14.85 15.38
CA ASP A 122 -6.08 15.49 16.44
C ASP A 122 -4.56 15.23 16.31
N GLN A 123 -4.17 14.28 15.46
CA GLN A 123 -2.77 13.92 15.23
C GLN A 123 -2.10 14.81 14.19
N VAL A 124 -2.85 15.44 13.31
CA VAL A 124 -2.36 16.17 12.14
C VAL A 124 -2.67 17.66 12.23
N GLU A 125 -1.93 18.50 11.49
CA GLU A 125 -2.21 19.93 11.43
C GLU A 125 -3.55 20.19 10.70
N GLU A 126 -3.83 19.40 9.66
CA GLU A 126 -5.06 19.52 8.86
C GLU A 126 -5.47 18.15 8.31
N LEU A 127 -6.75 17.79 8.47
CA LEU A 127 -7.39 16.69 7.80
C LEU A 127 -8.58 17.17 6.98
N ARG A 128 -8.49 17.08 5.66
CA ARG A 128 -9.59 17.35 4.73
C ARG A 128 -10.09 16.04 4.15
N GLN A 129 -11.40 15.80 4.17
CA GLN A 129 -12.04 14.62 3.59
C GLN A 129 -13.12 15.08 2.60
N GLU A 130 -12.88 14.88 1.31
CA GLU A 130 -13.68 15.48 0.24
C GLU A 130 -14.23 14.45 -0.74
N GLN A 131 -15.49 14.61 -1.14
CA GLN A 131 -16.06 13.84 -2.24
C GLN A 131 -15.58 14.44 -3.57
N ARG A 132 -14.54 13.84 -4.13
CA ARG A 132 -13.91 14.28 -5.37
C ARG A 132 -13.28 13.11 -6.12
N SER A 133 -13.28 13.21 -7.44
CA SER A 133 -12.45 12.34 -8.26
C SER A 133 -10.96 12.71 -8.10
N LEU A 134 -10.09 11.72 -8.08
CA LEU A 134 -8.65 11.96 -8.09
C LEU A 134 -8.17 12.69 -9.37
N LEU A 135 -8.95 12.67 -10.44
CA LEU A 135 -8.67 13.41 -11.68
C LEU A 135 -9.03 14.89 -11.60
N ASP A 136 -9.80 15.31 -10.57
CA ASP A 136 -10.24 16.71 -10.39
C ASP A 136 -9.39 17.46 -9.33
N LEU A 137 -8.18 16.96 -9.03
CA LEU A 137 -7.31 17.51 -7.98
C LEU A 137 -6.28 18.52 -8.51
N ALA A 138 -6.40 18.97 -9.75
CA ALA A 138 -5.50 19.98 -10.30
C ALA A 138 -5.44 21.22 -9.40
N GLY A 139 -4.21 21.61 -8.97
CA GLY A 139 -3.98 22.76 -8.09
C GLY A 139 -4.00 22.45 -6.58
N GLU A 140 -4.37 21.25 -6.13
CA GLU A 140 -4.29 20.87 -4.70
C GLU A 140 -2.87 20.54 -4.24
N GLY A 141 -2.03 20.09 -5.15
CA GLY A 141 -0.63 19.76 -4.85
C GLY A 141 0.28 20.96 -4.60
N PRO A 142 1.59 20.76 -4.49
CA PRO A 142 2.22 19.46 -4.58
C PRO A 142 2.21 18.71 -3.26
N PHE A 143 2.22 17.35 -3.34
CA PHE A 143 2.28 16.45 -2.19
C PHE A 143 3.65 15.77 -2.09
N ASP A 144 4.07 15.49 -0.87
CA ASP A 144 5.30 14.73 -0.56
C ASP A 144 5.09 13.24 -0.70
N HIS A 145 3.89 12.80 -0.34
CA HIS A 145 3.47 11.40 -0.41
C HIS A 145 2.03 11.30 -0.89
N ILE A 146 1.80 10.39 -1.81
CA ILE A 146 0.45 10.01 -2.26
C ILE A 146 0.25 8.53 -1.99
N ASN A 147 -0.86 8.19 -1.36
CA ASN A 147 -1.33 6.82 -1.18
C ASN A 147 -2.51 6.58 -2.13
N SER A 148 -2.46 5.52 -2.94
CA SER A 148 -3.58 5.11 -3.80
C SER A 148 -3.62 3.59 -3.88
N VAL A 149 -4.21 2.99 -2.86
CA VAL A 149 -4.26 1.54 -2.64
C VAL A 149 -5.62 0.99 -3.04
N GLY A 150 -5.64 0.12 -4.06
CA GLY A 150 -6.89 -0.50 -4.50
C GLY A 150 -7.79 0.42 -5.33
N VAL A 151 -7.25 1.39 -6.09
CA VAL A 151 -8.03 2.45 -6.72
C VAL A 151 -7.86 2.50 -8.24
N LEU A 152 -6.64 2.68 -8.74
CA LEU A 152 -6.40 2.98 -10.17
C LEU A 152 -6.92 1.90 -11.11
N HIS A 153 -6.88 0.64 -10.70
CA HIS A 153 -7.37 -0.47 -11.51
C HIS A 153 -8.91 -0.51 -11.65
N HIS A 154 -9.62 0.35 -10.92
CA HIS A 154 -11.05 0.57 -11.06
C HIS A 154 -11.41 1.80 -11.88
N LEU A 155 -10.42 2.56 -12.36
CA LEU A 155 -10.67 3.64 -13.30
C LEU A 155 -10.91 3.09 -14.70
N ARG A 156 -11.67 3.83 -15.49
CA ARG A 156 -11.84 3.53 -16.93
C ARG A 156 -10.53 3.69 -17.70
N GLU A 157 -9.75 4.71 -17.31
CA GLU A 157 -8.45 5.04 -17.88
C GLU A 157 -7.41 5.14 -16.74
N PRO A 158 -6.87 4.00 -16.26
CA PRO A 158 -5.89 3.97 -15.17
C PRO A 158 -4.66 4.84 -15.45
N GLU A 159 -4.23 4.93 -16.72
CA GLU A 159 -3.09 5.73 -17.15
C GLU A 159 -3.32 7.23 -16.93
N ALA A 160 -4.55 7.71 -17.15
CA ALA A 160 -4.92 9.10 -16.87
C ALA A 160 -4.88 9.37 -15.35
N GLY A 161 -5.35 8.40 -14.55
CA GLY A 161 -5.26 8.45 -13.10
C GLY A 161 -3.82 8.54 -12.61
N LEU A 162 -2.95 7.67 -13.11
CA LEU A 162 -1.54 7.68 -12.71
C LEU A 162 -0.84 8.99 -13.09
N ARG A 163 -1.07 9.52 -14.28
CA ARG A 163 -0.53 10.82 -14.71
C ARG A 163 -1.02 11.95 -13.83
N ALA A 164 -2.32 12.00 -13.50
CA ALA A 164 -2.88 13.02 -12.63
C ALA A 164 -2.21 13.00 -11.24
N LEU A 165 -2.00 11.81 -10.66
CA LEU A 165 -1.29 11.68 -9.38
C LEU A 165 0.20 12.06 -9.49
N ALA A 166 0.87 11.69 -10.59
CA ALA A 166 2.26 12.06 -10.83
C ALA A 166 2.47 13.58 -10.87
N ASP A 167 1.54 14.31 -11.51
CA ASP A 167 1.61 15.78 -11.61
C ASP A 167 1.44 16.49 -10.26
N LEU A 168 0.79 15.83 -9.29
CA LEU A 168 0.57 16.35 -7.95
C LEU A 168 1.75 16.11 -6.99
N LEU A 169 2.77 15.32 -7.36
CA LEU A 169 3.93 15.08 -6.51
C LEU A 169 4.95 16.22 -6.58
N VAL A 170 5.64 16.48 -5.46
CA VAL A 170 6.89 17.26 -5.48
C VAL A 170 7.99 16.48 -6.22
N PRO A 171 9.04 17.14 -6.74
CA PRO A 171 10.25 16.42 -7.15
C PRO A 171 10.81 15.59 -5.98
N GLY A 172 11.06 14.29 -6.21
CA GLY A 172 11.43 13.33 -5.15
C GLY A 172 10.27 12.90 -4.24
N GLY A 173 9.04 13.30 -4.55
CA GLY A 173 7.83 12.81 -3.89
C GLY A 173 7.56 11.35 -4.23
N LEU A 174 6.86 10.66 -3.34
CA LEU A 174 6.61 9.24 -3.42
C LEU A 174 5.12 8.93 -3.61
N LEU A 175 4.83 7.92 -4.41
CA LEU A 175 3.50 7.38 -4.64
C LEU A 175 3.49 5.91 -4.24
N HIS A 176 2.63 5.55 -3.31
CA HIS A 176 2.35 4.17 -2.90
C HIS A 176 1.15 3.66 -3.70
N LEU A 177 1.33 2.57 -4.41
CA LEU A 177 0.29 1.94 -5.25
C LEU A 177 0.07 0.47 -4.89
N PHE A 178 -1.19 0.08 -5.01
CA PHE A 178 -1.63 -1.31 -5.02
C PHE A 178 -2.50 -1.54 -6.25
N LEU A 179 -2.09 -2.48 -7.11
CA LEU A 179 -2.81 -2.87 -8.34
C LEU A 179 -3.01 -4.37 -8.39
N TYR A 180 -4.05 -4.81 -9.07
CA TYR A 180 -4.32 -6.24 -9.24
C TYR A 180 -3.37 -6.89 -10.25
N ALA A 181 -2.89 -8.12 -9.90
CA ALA A 181 -2.06 -8.96 -10.75
C ALA A 181 -2.88 -10.04 -11.46
N ASP A 182 -2.68 -10.20 -12.75
CA ASP A 182 -3.43 -11.16 -13.59
C ASP A 182 -3.28 -12.60 -13.12
N GLY A 183 -2.04 -13.03 -12.85
CA GLY A 183 -1.72 -14.42 -12.56
C GLY A 183 -2.48 -14.96 -11.34
N GLY A 184 -2.39 -14.27 -10.22
CA GLY A 184 -3.01 -14.69 -8.96
C GLY A 184 -4.50 -14.38 -8.84
N ARG A 185 -5.11 -13.80 -9.86
CA ARG A 185 -6.56 -13.52 -9.92
C ARG A 185 -7.32 -14.36 -10.94
N TRP A 186 -6.67 -15.36 -11.53
CA TRP A 186 -7.28 -16.18 -12.57
C TRP A 186 -8.61 -16.82 -12.16
N GLU A 187 -8.71 -17.40 -10.95
CA GLU A 187 -9.94 -18.02 -10.45
C GLU A 187 -11.02 -16.97 -10.16
N ILE A 188 -10.61 -15.77 -9.72
CA ILE A 188 -11.52 -14.63 -9.50
C ILE A 188 -12.12 -14.20 -10.83
N HIS A 189 -11.28 -13.94 -11.85
CA HIS A 189 -11.74 -13.55 -13.20
C HIS A 189 -12.67 -14.61 -13.83
N ARG A 190 -12.38 -15.92 -13.61
CA ARG A 190 -13.27 -16.99 -14.06
C ARG A 190 -14.61 -16.97 -13.36
N SER A 191 -14.63 -16.68 -12.05
CA SER A 191 -15.85 -16.57 -11.26
C SER A 191 -16.67 -15.34 -11.67
N GLN A 192 -16.04 -14.20 -11.83
CA GLN A 192 -16.66 -12.96 -12.37
C GLN A 192 -17.27 -13.21 -13.75
N LYS A 193 -16.54 -13.89 -14.65
CA LYS A 193 -17.03 -14.27 -15.98
C LYS A 193 -18.26 -15.17 -15.90
N ALA A 194 -18.26 -16.16 -14.99
CA ALA A 194 -19.40 -17.04 -14.80
C ALA A 194 -20.62 -16.26 -14.29
N LEU A 195 -20.45 -15.38 -13.30
CA LEU A 195 -21.51 -14.53 -12.76
C LEU A 195 -22.09 -13.60 -13.84
N THR A 196 -21.23 -13.01 -14.66
CA THR A 196 -21.65 -12.19 -15.82
C THR A 196 -22.50 -12.99 -16.82
N LEU A 197 -22.08 -14.22 -17.18
CA LEU A 197 -22.84 -15.10 -18.06
C LEU A 197 -24.20 -15.51 -17.49
N LEU A 198 -24.27 -15.63 -16.16
CA LEU A 198 -25.53 -15.90 -15.43
C LEU A 198 -26.37 -14.63 -15.24
N GLN A 199 -25.93 -13.48 -15.77
CA GLN A 199 -26.59 -12.18 -15.63
C GLN A 199 -26.79 -11.77 -14.16
N VAL A 200 -25.86 -12.16 -13.31
CA VAL A 200 -25.86 -11.79 -11.88
C VAL A 200 -25.47 -10.31 -11.76
N GLY A 201 -26.39 -9.50 -11.26
CA GLY A 201 -26.14 -8.07 -11.04
C GLY A 201 -25.29 -7.78 -9.81
N CYS A 202 -24.91 -6.52 -9.64
CA CYS A 202 -24.08 -6.02 -8.53
C CYS A 202 -24.90 -5.55 -7.28
N GLY A 203 -26.11 -6.07 -7.08
CA GLY A 203 -26.97 -5.72 -5.94
C GLY A 203 -27.06 -6.81 -4.87
N ALA A 204 -28.00 -6.67 -3.94
CA ALA A 204 -28.25 -7.65 -2.88
C ALA A 204 -28.58 -9.06 -3.42
N GLU A 205 -29.30 -9.13 -4.54
CA GLU A 205 -29.53 -10.40 -5.22
C GLU A 205 -28.25 -10.97 -5.81
N GLY A 206 -27.38 -10.12 -6.37
CA GLY A 206 -26.07 -10.51 -6.88
C GLY A 206 -25.19 -11.11 -5.78
N LEU A 207 -25.15 -10.50 -4.59
CA LEU A 207 -24.46 -11.07 -3.42
C LEU A 207 -24.98 -12.48 -3.09
N ARG A 208 -26.29 -12.63 -2.98
CA ARG A 208 -26.91 -13.90 -2.68
C ARG A 208 -26.58 -14.97 -3.73
N LEU A 209 -26.69 -14.65 -5.01
CA LEU A 209 -26.40 -15.56 -6.11
C LEU A 209 -24.89 -15.83 -6.26
N GLY A 210 -24.04 -14.81 -6.07
CA GLY A 210 -22.59 -14.98 -6.10
C GLY A 210 -22.08 -15.92 -5.00
N ARG A 211 -22.55 -15.75 -3.76
CA ARG A 211 -22.23 -16.67 -2.65
C ARG A 211 -22.76 -18.09 -2.92
N ARG A 212 -23.95 -18.20 -3.50
CA ARG A 212 -24.56 -19.47 -3.84
C ARG A 212 -23.81 -20.21 -4.95
N LEU A 213 -23.19 -19.50 -5.89
CA LEU A 213 -22.34 -20.11 -6.93
C LEU A 213 -21.29 -21.05 -6.30
N PHE A 214 -20.53 -20.56 -5.30
CA PHE A 214 -19.50 -21.36 -4.66
C PHE A 214 -20.06 -22.53 -3.86
N GLN A 215 -21.27 -22.40 -3.29
CA GLN A 215 -21.93 -23.47 -2.56
C GLN A 215 -22.45 -24.59 -3.48
N GLU A 216 -22.88 -24.26 -4.70
CA GLU A 216 -23.46 -25.21 -5.66
C GLU A 216 -22.40 -25.89 -6.53
N LEU A 217 -21.20 -25.30 -6.68
CA LEU A 217 -20.12 -25.97 -7.39
C LEU A 217 -19.70 -27.27 -6.69
N PRO A 218 -19.38 -28.35 -7.43
CA PRO A 218 -18.88 -29.58 -6.82
C PRO A 218 -17.63 -29.33 -5.96
N ASP A 219 -17.43 -30.09 -4.88
CA ASP A 219 -16.30 -29.94 -3.95
C ASP A 219 -14.94 -30.03 -4.66
N ALA A 220 -14.84 -30.85 -5.71
CA ALA A 220 -13.62 -30.97 -6.52
C ALA A 220 -13.40 -29.79 -7.50
N ASN A 221 -14.36 -28.88 -7.62
CA ASN A 221 -14.22 -27.74 -8.53
C ASN A 221 -13.11 -26.80 -8.09
N ARG A 222 -12.22 -26.42 -9.00
CA ARG A 222 -11.05 -25.59 -8.69
C ARG A 222 -11.45 -24.20 -8.16
N LEU A 223 -12.48 -23.56 -8.73
CA LEU A 223 -12.92 -22.23 -8.31
C LEU A 223 -13.46 -22.25 -6.87
N ARG A 224 -14.27 -23.27 -6.53
CA ARG A 224 -14.78 -23.46 -5.17
C ARG A 224 -13.63 -23.65 -4.18
N ARG A 225 -12.73 -24.58 -4.44
CA ARG A 225 -11.57 -24.85 -3.56
C ARG A 225 -10.68 -23.63 -3.37
N HIS A 226 -10.40 -22.89 -4.44
CA HIS A 226 -9.59 -21.69 -4.37
C HIS A 226 -10.28 -20.62 -3.51
N HIS A 227 -11.60 -20.40 -3.70
CA HIS A 227 -12.36 -19.48 -2.86
C HIS A 227 -12.32 -19.90 -1.37
N GLU A 228 -12.61 -21.18 -1.08
CA GLU A 228 -12.65 -21.71 0.30
C GLU A 228 -11.28 -21.64 1.00
N GLN A 229 -10.19 -21.91 0.28
CA GLN A 229 -8.85 -21.96 0.86
C GLN A 229 -8.18 -20.60 1.01
N ARG A 230 -8.50 -19.68 0.13
CA ARG A 230 -7.77 -18.40 0.04
C ARG A 230 -8.60 -17.19 0.40
N TRP A 231 -9.86 -17.13 0.00
CA TRP A 231 -10.65 -15.90 0.04
C TRP A 231 -11.88 -15.95 0.95
N ALA A 232 -12.21 -17.12 1.49
CA ALA A 232 -13.43 -17.26 2.27
C ALA A 232 -13.47 -16.34 3.50
N LEU A 233 -12.33 -16.16 4.17
CA LEU A 233 -12.24 -15.28 5.35
C LEU A 233 -12.31 -13.79 4.94
N ASP A 234 -11.62 -13.41 3.88
CA ASP A 234 -11.58 -12.02 3.40
C ASP A 234 -12.94 -11.56 2.87
N THR A 235 -13.73 -12.49 2.33
CA THR A 235 -15.05 -12.24 1.72
C THR A 235 -16.23 -12.48 2.66
N VAL A 236 -16.02 -12.58 3.96
CA VAL A 236 -17.12 -12.69 4.95
C VAL A 236 -17.99 -11.44 4.89
N ALA A 237 -17.41 -10.25 4.90
CA ALA A 237 -18.13 -9.01 4.73
C ALA A 237 -18.69 -8.88 3.30
N ASP A 238 -19.92 -8.38 3.20
CA ASP A 238 -20.60 -8.23 1.91
C ASP A 238 -19.88 -7.25 0.99
N ALA A 239 -19.30 -6.17 1.52
CA ALA A 239 -18.50 -5.22 0.75
C ALA A 239 -17.29 -5.90 0.11
N ASN A 240 -16.55 -6.71 0.85
CA ASN A 240 -15.37 -7.40 0.36
C ASN A 240 -15.72 -8.49 -0.68
N PHE A 241 -16.83 -9.21 -0.47
CA PHE A 241 -17.33 -10.16 -1.48
C PHE A 241 -17.74 -9.45 -2.77
N ALA A 242 -18.47 -8.34 -2.64
CA ALA A 242 -18.94 -7.55 -3.78
C ALA A 242 -17.77 -6.97 -4.55
N ASP A 243 -16.79 -6.36 -3.87
CA ASP A 243 -15.58 -5.81 -4.48
C ASP A 243 -14.82 -6.88 -5.28
N MET A 244 -14.63 -8.07 -4.71
CA MET A 244 -13.87 -9.15 -5.36
C MET A 244 -14.59 -9.78 -6.55
N TYR A 245 -15.90 -10.01 -6.47
CA TYR A 245 -16.61 -10.86 -7.45
C TYR A 245 -17.67 -10.15 -8.28
N LEU A 246 -18.15 -9.00 -7.85
CA LEU A 246 -19.28 -8.27 -8.46
C LEU A 246 -18.91 -6.86 -8.93
N HIS A 247 -17.65 -6.46 -8.81
CA HIS A 247 -17.22 -5.13 -9.21
C HIS A 247 -17.46 -4.91 -10.71
N PRO A 248 -18.05 -3.77 -11.13
CA PRO A 248 -18.43 -3.55 -12.53
C PRO A 248 -17.26 -3.25 -13.45
N GLN A 249 -16.11 -2.84 -12.89
CA GLN A 249 -14.96 -2.38 -13.68
C GLN A 249 -13.65 -2.69 -12.98
N GLU A 250 -12.79 -3.48 -13.61
CA GLU A 250 -11.51 -3.89 -13.07
C GLU A 250 -10.49 -4.08 -14.20
N THR A 251 -9.27 -3.63 -13.98
CA THR A 251 -8.10 -3.87 -14.84
C THR A 251 -7.04 -4.56 -14.01
N SER A 252 -6.45 -5.64 -14.51
CA SER A 252 -5.32 -6.31 -13.88
C SER A 252 -4.10 -6.29 -14.80
N TYR A 253 -2.93 -6.52 -14.23
CA TYR A 253 -1.64 -6.34 -14.88
C TYR A 253 -0.78 -7.60 -14.71
N ASP A 254 0.05 -7.91 -15.69
CA ASP A 254 1.30 -8.63 -15.53
C ASP A 254 2.44 -7.62 -15.35
N LEU A 255 3.64 -8.10 -15.02
CA LEU A 255 4.79 -7.21 -14.79
C LEU A 255 5.18 -6.38 -16.03
N GLU A 256 5.04 -6.91 -17.23
CA GLU A 256 5.38 -6.18 -18.46
C GLU A 256 4.43 -4.99 -18.64
N ARG A 257 3.13 -5.21 -18.51
CA ARG A 257 2.10 -4.16 -18.57
C ARG A 257 2.23 -3.17 -17.41
N LEU A 258 2.59 -3.65 -16.21
CA LEU A 258 2.84 -2.80 -15.06
C LEU A 258 3.98 -1.81 -15.32
N PHE A 259 5.13 -2.28 -15.82
CA PHE A 259 6.24 -1.39 -16.11
C PHE A 259 5.94 -0.42 -17.26
N ALA A 260 5.24 -0.88 -18.30
CA ALA A 260 4.79 0.01 -19.36
C ALA A 260 3.84 1.11 -18.85
N PHE A 261 2.93 0.76 -17.94
CA PHE A 261 2.02 1.68 -17.27
C PHE A 261 2.78 2.75 -16.46
N VAL A 262 3.78 2.35 -15.68
CA VAL A 262 4.61 3.27 -14.88
C VAL A 262 5.43 4.21 -15.76
N GLU A 263 6.08 3.67 -16.80
CA GLU A 263 6.94 4.43 -17.71
C GLU A 263 6.17 5.52 -18.49
N GLN A 264 4.92 5.25 -18.85
CA GLN A 264 4.05 6.24 -19.53
C GLN A 264 3.72 7.46 -18.65
N ALA A 265 3.78 7.33 -17.32
CA ALA A 265 3.54 8.43 -16.39
C ALA A 265 4.80 9.23 -16.06
N GLY A 266 5.97 8.82 -16.58
CA GLY A 266 7.25 9.48 -16.28
C GLY A 266 7.70 9.37 -14.83
N LEU A 267 7.28 8.30 -14.15
CA LEU A 267 7.67 7.99 -12.77
C LEU A 267 8.75 6.90 -12.77
N ASP A 268 9.63 6.96 -11.78
CA ASP A 268 10.62 5.93 -11.53
C ASP A 268 10.06 4.87 -10.57
N PHE A 269 10.24 3.60 -10.94
CA PHE A 269 9.89 2.48 -10.06
C PHE A 269 10.87 2.41 -8.89
N ALA A 270 10.36 2.72 -7.69
CA ALA A 270 11.17 2.73 -6.47
C ALA A 270 11.23 1.36 -5.79
N GLY A 271 10.27 0.46 -6.03
CA GLY A 271 10.28 -0.91 -5.55
C GLY A 271 8.98 -1.47 -5.02
N PHE A 272 9.00 -2.78 -4.92
CA PHE A 272 7.92 -3.49 -4.25
C PHE A 272 7.95 -3.23 -2.74
N SER A 273 6.78 -3.10 -2.15
CA SER A 273 6.62 -2.88 -0.70
C SER A 273 7.09 -4.08 0.14
N ASN A 274 7.06 -5.27 -0.43
CA ASN A 274 7.63 -6.48 0.15
C ASN A 274 8.60 -7.15 -0.83
N PRO A 275 9.90 -6.76 -0.82
CA PRO A 275 10.89 -7.32 -1.72
C PRO A 275 11.10 -8.83 -1.58
N ALA A 276 10.82 -9.39 -0.37
CA ALA A 276 11.00 -10.82 -0.12
C ALA A 276 10.08 -11.69 -0.96
N VAL A 277 8.89 -11.19 -1.33
CA VAL A 277 7.97 -11.91 -2.25
C VAL A 277 8.62 -12.11 -3.62
N TRP A 278 9.48 -11.17 -4.03
CA TRP A 278 10.10 -11.11 -5.34
C TRP A 278 11.51 -11.72 -5.40
N ASP A 279 12.00 -12.30 -4.28
CA ASP A 279 13.29 -13.01 -4.26
C ASP A 279 13.13 -14.41 -4.86
N PRO A 280 13.88 -14.75 -5.95
CA PRO A 280 13.85 -16.08 -6.52
C PRO A 280 14.25 -17.19 -5.53
N ALA A 281 15.03 -16.88 -4.48
CA ALA A 281 15.43 -17.84 -3.45
C ALA A 281 14.25 -18.44 -2.67
N ARG A 282 13.09 -17.76 -2.69
CA ARG A 282 11.84 -18.29 -2.12
C ARG A 282 11.32 -19.52 -2.87
N LEU A 283 11.63 -19.64 -4.15
CA LEU A 283 11.08 -20.64 -5.05
C LEU A 283 12.13 -21.62 -5.60
N LEU A 284 13.40 -21.18 -5.70
CA LEU A 284 14.45 -21.90 -6.38
C LEU A 284 15.65 -22.17 -5.46
N GLN A 285 16.43 -23.23 -5.78
CA GLN A 285 17.64 -23.61 -5.06
C GLN A 285 18.73 -24.06 -6.04
N GLY A 286 19.99 -24.13 -5.57
CA GLY A 286 21.13 -24.63 -6.32
C GLY A 286 21.36 -23.92 -7.65
N GLU A 287 21.66 -24.67 -8.71
CA GLU A 287 22.01 -24.12 -10.04
C GLU A 287 20.89 -23.25 -10.62
N LEU A 288 19.62 -23.56 -10.40
CA LEU A 288 18.51 -22.74 -10.90
C LEU A 288 18.45 -21.39 -10.20
N LEU A 289 18.73 -21.33 -8.91
CA LEU A 289 18.83 -20.07 -8.17
C LEU A 289 20.02 -19.25 -8.64
N GLU A 290 21.19 -19.87 -8.89
CA GLU A 290 22.37 -19.19 -9.43
C GLU A 290 22.07 -18.56 -10.79
N ARG A 291 21.41 -19.29 -11.69
CA ARG A 291 20.96 -18.77 -12.99
C ARG A 291 19.95 -17.65 -12.83
N ALA A 292 18.98 -17.76 -11.91
CA ALA A 292 18.00 -16.72 -11.64
C ALA A 292 18.66 -15.43 -11.16
N ARG A 293 19.62 -15.51 -10.23
CA ARG A 293 20.35 -14.35 -9.71
C ARG A 293 21.26 -13.67 -10.74
N ALA A 294 21.65 -14.37 -11.79
CA ALA A 294 22.42 -13.80 -12.91
C ALA A 294 21.55 -12.97 -13.86
N LEU A 295 20.22 -13.03 -13.75
CA LEU A 295 19.30 -12.24 -14.56
C LEU A 295 19.25 -10.78 -14.08
N PRO A 296 18.97 -9.80 -14.97
CA PRO A 296 18.62 -8.44 -14.58
C PRO A 296 17.41 -8.44 -13.62
N PRO A 297 17.27 -7.47 -12.70
CA PRO A 297 16.21 -7.44 -11.69
C PRO A 297 14.79 -7.65 -12.25
N ARG A 298 14.42 -6.95 -13.32
CA ARG A 298 13.09 -7.12 -13.94
C ARG A 298 12.84 -8.54 -14.45
N GLN A 299 13.88 -9.23 -14.94
CA GLN A 299 13.74 -10.61 -15.39
C GLN A 299 13.67 -11.58 -14.20
N GLN A 300 14.33 -11.29 -13.07
CA GLN A 300 14.16 -12.04 -11.83
C GLN A 300 12.70 -11.95 -11.35
N TRP A 301 12.11 -10.77 -11.34
CA TRP A 301 10.70 -10.58 -10.96
C TRP A 301 9.74 -11.28 -11.92
N ALA A 302 9.97 -11.19 -13.23
CA ALA A 302 9.17 -11.90 -14.23
C ALA A 302 9.28 -13.44 -14.07
N LEU A 303 10.44 -13.95 -13.67
CA LEU A 303 10.63 -15.36 -13.35
C LEU A 303 9.80 -15.74 -12.10
N VAL A 304 9.84 -14.93 -11.05
CA VAL A 304 9.05 -15.15 -9.83
C VAL A 304 7.55 -15.11 -10.14
N GLU A 305 7.06 -14.12 -10.89
CA GLU A 305 5.66 -14.06 -11.34
C GLU A 305 5.23 -15.30 -12.10
N SER A 306 6.11 -15.81 -12.97
CA SER A 306 5.84 -17.02 -13.77
C SER A 306 5.78 -18.30 -12.93
N LEU A 307 6.51 -18.34 -11.81
CA LEU A 307 6.61 -19.52 -10.95
C LEU A 307 5.63 -19.49 -9.77
N ASP A 308 5.14 -18.30 -9.40
CA ASP A 308 4.21 -18.13 -8.29
C ASP A 308 2.85 -17.63 -8.77
N PRO A 309 1.92 -18.56 -9.08
CA PRO A 309 0.58 -18.21 -9.53
C PRO A 309 -0.29 -17.58 -8.42
N ASP A 310 0.23 -17.49 -7.18
CA ASP A 310 -0.50 -16.93 -6.05
C ASP A 310 -0.31 -15.43 -5.87
N ILE A 311 0.56 -14.77 -6.64
CA ILE A 311 0.72 -13.33 -6.64
C ILE A 311 -0.52 -12.69 -7.25
N SER A 312 -1.41 -12.17 -6.40
CA SER A 312 -2.72 -11.59 -6.80
C SER A 312 -2.70 -10.07 -6.92
N HIS A 313 -1.62 -9.43 -6.51
CA HIS A 313 -1.46 -7.97 -6.54
C HIS A 313 -0.01 -7.56 -6.61
N PHE A 314 0.20 -6.35 -7.08
CA PHE A 314 1.45 -5.61 -7.00
C PHE A 314 1.26 -4.47 -6.01
N GLU A 315 2.07 -4.43 -4.95
CA GLU A 315 2.15 -3.32 -4.03
C GLU A 315 3.57 -2.75 -4.08
N PHE A 316 3.69 -1.46 -4.44
CA PHE A 316 4.98 -0.88 -4.81
C PHE A 316 4.99 0.64 -4.63
N PHE A 317 6.19 1.21 -4.67
CA PHE A 317 6.42 2.65 -4.61
C PHE A 317 6.96 3.17 -5.93
N LEU A 318 6.53 4.39 -6.27
CA LEU A 318 7.04 5.18 -7.39
C LEU A 318 7.59 6.49 -6.88
N SER A 319 8.54 7.09 -7.61
CA SER A 319 9.09 8.41 -7.31
C SER A 319 8.95 9.35 -8.49
N ARG A 320 8.65 10.63 -8.23
CA ARG A 320 8.74 11.69 -9.24
C ARG A 320 10.16 12.21 -9.35
N GLY A 321 10.82 11.88 -10.45
CA GLY A 321 12.18 12.29 -10.74
C GLY A 321 13.24 11.26 -10.29
N PRO A 322 14.49 11.46 -10.69
CA PRO A 322 15.49 10.43 -10.57
C PRO A 322 15.70 10.04 -9.11
N LEU A 323 15.52 8.76 -8.84
CA LEU A 323 15.98 8.16 -7.60
C LEU A 323 17.50 8.36 -7.55
N ARG A 324 18.01 9.01 -6.50
CA ARG A 324 19.44 9.02 -6.21
C ARG A 324 19.84 7.59 -5.88
N GLN A 325 20.04 6.77 -6.91
CA GLN A 325 20.27 5.33 -6.85
C GLN A 325 19.22 4.62 -5.97
N ALA A 326 18.49 3.71 -6.55
CA ALA A 326 17.47 2.93 -5.83
C ALA A 326 18.06 2.46 -4.48
N ALA A 327 17.64 3.08 -3.38
CA ALA A 327 18.27 2.92 -2.07
C ALA A 327 18.20 1.48 -1.57
N TRP A 328 17.27 0.72 -2.08
CA TRP A 328 17.12 -0.72 -1.81
C TRP A 328 17.99 -1.62 -2.69
N LEU A 329 18.69 -1.06 -3.68
CA LEU A 329 19.86 -1.69 -4.30
C LEU A 329 21.16 -1.35 -3.56
N ARG A 330 21.12 -0.39 -2.60
CA ARG A 330 22.19 -0.11 -1.65
C ARG A 330 21.72 -0.48 -0.27
N ASP A 331 22.27 -1.53 0.28
CA ASP A 331 22.18 -1.74 1.72
C ASP A 331 22.73 -0.48 2.41
N PRO A 332 21.96 0.32 3.18
CA PRO A 332 22.51 1.46 3.93
C PRO A 332 23.66 1.04 4.86
N ALA A 333 23.77 -0.24 5.12
CA ALA A 333 24.87 -0.85 5.81
C ALA A 333 26.18 -0.97 4.98
N ASP A 334 26.16 -0.66 3.69
CA ASP A 334 27.37 -0.60 2.86
C ASP A 334 28.13 0.72 2.99
N ALA A 335 27.60 1.69 3.76
CA ALA A 335 28.32 2.92 4.11
C ALA A 335 29.55 2.56 4.95
N ASP A 336 30.68 3.28 4.71
CA ASP A 336 31.85 3.14 5.56
C ASP A 336 31.58 3.65 6.99
N ASP A 337 32.43 3.25 7.95
CA ASP A 337 32.25 3.58 9.36
C ASP A 337 32.24 5.09 9.61
N GLU A 338 33.08 5.85 8.88
CA GLU A 338 33.20 7.29 9.04
C GLU A 338 31.91 8.01 8.60
N ALA A 339 31.40 7.67 7.41
CA ALA A 339 30.16 8.23 6.88
C ALA A 339 28.96 7.88 7.78
N LEU A 340 28.90 6.65 8.26
CA LEU A 340 27.82 6.21 9.13
C LEU A 340 27.84 6.92 10.48
N LEU A 341 29.01 7.05 11.10
CA LEU A 341 29.19 7.73 12.38
C LEU A 341 28.95 9.25 12.29
N ALA A 342 29.19 9.85 11.13
CA ALA A 342 28.92 11.26 10.86
C ALA A 342 27.44 11.55 10.58
N ALA A 343 26.61 10.52 10.37
CA ALA A 343 25.17 10.68 10.14
C ALA A 343 24.41 10.85 11.45
N ALA A 344 23.36 11.67 11.44
CA ALA A 344 22.34 11.68 12.46
C ALA A 344 21.28 10.59 12.15
N GLY A 345 20.50 10.25 13.16
CA GLY A 345 19.47 9.25 12.98
C GLY A 345 18.26 9.46 13.90
N GLU A 346 17.23 8.68 13.64
CA GLU A 346 16.07 8.58 14.52
C GLU A 346 15.51 7.15 14.52
N ARG A 347 14.69 6.87 15.53
CA ARG A 347 14.02 5.58 15.61
C ARG A 347 12.86 5.50 14.61
N ASN A 348 12.74 4.37 13.94
CA ASN A 348 11.54 4.07 13.15
C ASN A 348 10.31 4.01 14.07
N ARG A 349 9.26 4.73 13.71
CA ARG A 349 7.99 4.74 14.46
C ARG A 349 7.24 3.41 14.33
N CYS A 350 7.46 2.69 13.24
CA CYS A 350 6.83 1.41 12.96
C CYS A 350 7.56 0.26 13.64
N LEU A 351 7.59 0.28 14.97
CA LEU A 351 8.11 -0.78 15.84
C LEU A 351 7.11 -1.04 16.96
N TRP A 352 6.72 -2.28 17.14
CA TRP A 352 5.84 -2.64 18.26
C TRP A 352 6.66 -3.23 19.41
N GLY A 353 6.37 -2.80 20.63
CA GLY A 353 7.04 -3.27 21.85
C GLY A 353 8.18 -2.38 22.32
N TRP A 354 8.50 -1.30 21.61
CA TRP A 354 9.50 -0.32 22.07
C TRP A 354 9.08 0.33 23.40
N PRO A 355 9.98 0.52 24.39
CA PRO A 355 11.43 0.28 24.38
C PRO A 355 11.89 -1.06 24.98
N SER A 356 11.34 -2.17 24.53
CA SER A 356 11.79 -3.52 24.93
C SER A 356 12.89 -4.04 24.01
N THR A 357 13.64 -5.05 24.49
CA THR A 357 14.57 -5.80 23.63
C THR A 357 13.86 -6.77 22.71
N SER A 358 12.67 -7.26 23.09
CA SER A 358 11.82 -8.10 22.25
C SER A 358 10.69 -7.25 21.68
N LEU A 359 10.68 -7.07 20.36
CA LEU A 359 9.76 -6.21 19.66
C LEU A 359 9.39 -6.80 18.28
N PHE A 360 8.55 -6.10 17.53
CA PHE A 360 8.27 -6.44 16.15
C PHE A 360 8.83 -5.35 15.23
N ASP A 361 9.41 -5.80 14.13
CA ASP A 361 9.94 -4.96 13.07
C ASP A 361 8.82 -4.28 12.24
N PRO A 362 9.14 -3.40 11.27
CA PRO A 362 8.13 -2.76 10.42
C PRO A 362 7.20 -3.71 9.66
N ASP A 363 7.61 -4.94 9.39
CA ASP A 363 6.78 -5.97 8.75
C ASP A 363 6.08 -6.91 9.77
N LEU A 364 6.02 -6.50 11.05
CA LEU A 364 5.43 -7.26 12.16
C LEU A 364 6.11 -8.63 12.35
N GLN A 365 7.40 -8.76 12.03
CA GLN A 365 8.18 -9.94 12.33
C GLN A 365 8.85 -9.79 13.70
N PRO A 366 8.92 -10.87 14.50
CA PRO A 366 9.63 -10.84 15.79
C PRO A 366 11.08 -10.41 15.59
N LEU A 367 11.53 -9.49 16.43
CA LEU A 367 12.88 -8.93 16.43
C LEU A 367 13.40 -8.82 17.85
N ASP A 368 14.58 -9.38 18.11
CA ASP A 368 15.29 -9.24 19.36
C ASP A 368 16.50 -8.31 19.18
N LEU A 369 16.57 -7.27 20.00
CA LEU A 369 17.72 -6.38 20.12
C LEU A 369 18.63 -6.87 21.24
N ASP A 370 19.92 -6.83 21.02
CA ASP A 370 20.85 -7.01 22.13
C ASP A 370 20.88 -5.76 23.04
N PRO A 371 21.36 -5.88 24.29
CA PRO A 371 21.37 -4.75 25.22
C PRO A 371 22.10 -3.51 24.70
N GLY A 372 23.18 -3.68 23.93
CA GLY A 372 23.92 -2.55 23.36
C GLY A 372 23.20 -1.87 22.20
N ASP A 373 22.38 -2.61 21.44
CA ASP A 373 21.51 -2.02 20.40
C ASP A 373 20.41 -1.17 21.06
N LEU A 374 19.80 -1.68 22.13
CA LEU A 374 18.81 -0.93 22.90
C LEU A 374 19.42 0.33 23.52
N GLU A 375 20.63 0.21 24.10
CA GLU A 375 21.37 1.34 24.67
C GLU A 375 21.65 2.42 23.62
N LEU A 376 22.10 2.03 22.41
CA LEU A 376 22.35 2.96 21.31
C LEU A 376 21.06 3.70 20.92
N MET A 377 19.97 2.99 20.75
CA MET A 377 18.70 3.60 20.37
C MET A 377 18.10 4.50 21.47
N GLN A 378 18.25 4.13 22.74
CA GLN A 378 17.82 4.97 23.86
C GLN A 378 18.67 6.24 23.99
N ALA A 379 19.98 6.13 23.79
CA ALA A 379 20.87 7.30 23.73
C ALA A 379 20.52 8.24 22.58
N LEU A 380 20.17 7.69 21.41
CA LEU A 380 19.72 8.46 20.27
C LEU A 380 18.43 9.24 20.56
N GLU A 381 17.43 8.60 21.18
CA GLU A 381 16.17 9.27 21.54
C GLU A 381 16.34 10.34 22.64
N ALA A 382 17.30 10.15 23.54
CA ALA A 382 17.58 11.12 24.59
C ALA A 382 18.44 12.31 24.13
N ALA A 383 19.12 12.17 23.00
CA ALA A 383 19.99 13.23 22.45
C ALA A 383 19.18 14.32 21.75
N PRO A 384 19.71 15.56 21.67
CA PRO A 384 19.12 16.61 20.83
C PRO A 384 18.95 16.14 19.38
N ALA A 385 17.86 16.58 18.71
CA ALA A 385 17.62 16.27 17.32
C ALA A 385 18.82 16.68 16.45
N GLY A 386 19.23 15.81 15.52
CA GLY A 386 20.39 16.04 14.65
C GLY A 386 21.75 15.68 15.26
N THR A 387 21.79 15.14 16.51
CA THR A 387 23.04 14.60 17.06
C THR A 387 23.51 13.43 16.19
N VAL A 388 24.78 13.49 15.74
CA VAL A 388 25.37 12.43 14.93
C VAL A 388 25.72 11.21 15.79
N LEU A 389 25.74 10.04 15.18
CA LEU A 389 25.97 8.79 15.90
C LEU A 389 27.30 8.78 16.65
N ALA A 390 28.34 9.45 16.13
CA ALA A 390 29.63 9.55 16.81
C ALA A 390 29.59 10.28 18.16
N GLU A 391 28.68 11.24 18.33
CA GLU A 391 28.59 12.12 19.49
C GLU A 391 27.67 11.60 20.59
N LEU A 392 27.00 10.46 20.37
CA LEU A 392 26.14 9.87 21.39
C LEU A 392 26.96 9.48 22.65
N PRO A 393 26.46 9.75 23.86
CA PRO A 393 27.17 9.51 25.11
C PRO A 393 27.18 8.02 25.49
N LEU A 394 27.91 7.20 24.74
CA LEU A 394 27.99 5.76 24.87
C LEU A 394 29.43 5.31 25.18
N ALA A 395 29.55 4.28 26.00
CA ALA A 395 30.85 3.72 26.37
C ALA A 395 31.50 2.87 25.26
N MET A 396 30.73 2.45 24.25
CA MET A 396 31.19 1.66 23.10
C MET A 396 32.10 2.47 22.17
N ASP A 397 33.11 1.83 21.58
CA ASP A 397 34.00 2.47 20.61
C ASP A 397 33.32 2.73 19.25
N GLY A 398 33.98 3.49 18.37
CA GLY A 398 33.41 3.88 17.08
C GLY A 398 33.13 2.68 16.17
N LYS A 399 33.97 1.65 16.19
CA LYS A 399 33.80 0.46 15.36
C LYS A 399 32.57 -0.34 15.81
N GLU A 400 32.45 -0.62 17.10
CA GLU A 400 31.30 -1.30 17.67
C GLU A 400 30.00 -0.52 17.38
N ARG A 401 30.03 0.80 17.54
CA ARG A 401 28.90 1.69 17.25
C ARG A 401 28.46 1.61 15.79
N ALA A 402 29.40 1.63 14.84
CA ALA A 402 29.11 1.51 13.42
C ALA A 402 28.53 0.12 13.08
N GLU A 403 29.06 -0.96 13.67
CA GLU A 403 28.54 -2.32 13.47
C GLU A 403 27.09 -2.45 13.98
N ARG A 404 26.77 -1.87 15.15
CA ARG A 404 25.42 -1.84 15.71
C ARG A 404 24.49 -1.00 14.87
N ALA A 405 24.90 0.19 14.45
CA ALA A 405 24.11 1.05 13.59
C ALA A 405 23.76 0.34 12.25
N ARG A 406 24.72 -0.36 11.62
CA ARG A 406 24.45 -1.17 10.41
C ARG A 406 23.40 -2.25 10.63
N ARG A 407 23.50 -2.96 11.76
CA ARG A 407 22.52 -3.99 12.11
C ARG A 407 21.13 -3.39 12.27
N LEU A 408 21.02 -2.29 13.01
CA LEU A 408 19.76 -1.58 13.26
C LEU A 408 19.16 -0.98 11.98
N LEU A 409 19.99 -0.52 11.03
CA LEU A 409 19.53 -0.08 9.71
C LEU A 409 18.96 -1.25 8.89
N ARG A 410 19.65 -2.40 8.85
CA ARG A 410 19.14 -3.61 8.16
C ARG A 410 17.82 -4.09 8.74
N GLN A 411 17.66 -3.97 10.05
CA GLN A 411 16.44 -4.30 10.75
C GLN A 411 15.38 -3.19 10.67
N ARG A 412 15.69 -2.07 10.02
CA ARG A 412 14.85 -0.88 9.90
C ARG A 412 14.38 -0.32 11.25
N VAL A 413 15.16 -0.53 12.31
CA VAL A 413 14.96 0.07 13.62
C VAL A 413 15.46 1.51 13.65
N LEU A 414 16.63 1.73 13.07
CA LEU A 414 17.28 3.03 12.88
C LEU A 414 16.98 3.56 11.47
N LEU A 415 16.64 4.84 11.37
CA LEU A 415 16.55 5.61 10.13
C LEU A 415 17.62 6.70 10.14
N LEU A 416 18.35 6.88 9.03
CA LEU A 416 19.33 7.95 8.91
C LEU A 416 18.64 9.28 8.51
N ILE A 417 19.23 10.38 8.96
CA ILE A 417 18.88 11.76 8.57
C ILE A 417 20.03 12.27 7.68
N GLY A 418 19.72 12.62 6.42
CA GLY A 418 20.72 12.98 5.43
C GLY A 418 20.59 14.36 4.81
#